data_bae78915c261cc413e54245d13c8e239
#
_entry.id   bae78915c261cc413e54245d13c8e239
#
_cell.length_a   1.000
_cell.length_b   1.000
_cell.length_c   1.000
_cell.angle_alpha   90.00
_cell.angle_beta   90.00
_cell.angle_gamma   90.00
#
_symmetry.space_group_name_H-M   'P 1'
#
loop_
_entity.id
_entity.type
_entity.pdbx_description
1 polymer ?
#
loop_
_entity_poly.entity_id
_entity_poly.type
_entity_poly.pdbx_seq_one_letter_code
_entity_poly.pdbx_strand_id
1 'polypeptide(L)'
;MKTLNFKHAIEKLGYKVEKYVYGYNFRSAFASKDNQLWYFHIEDLRDEHPFVYRRKVKSLEDYTGGSNNNDVELKLEQLGYKIVEKRKQKYDFNSF
;
A
#
# COMPACT_ATOMS: atom_id res chain seq x y z
N MET A 1 4.49 -9.63 -16.82
CA MET A 1 4.68 -8.73 -15.67
C MET A 1 4.46 -9.51 -14.38
N LYS A 2 5.38 -9.39 -13.43
CA LYS A 2 5.25 -10.04 -12.14
C LYS A 2 4.30 -9.24 -11.23
N THR A 3 3.61 -9.93 -10.35
CA THR A 3 2.68 -9.30 -9.42
C THR A 3 3.23 -9.31 -7.98
N LEU A 4 2.91 -8.28 -7.24
CA LEU A 4 3.26 -8.14 -5.82
C LEU A 4 2.04 -7.68 -5.06
N ASN A 5 1.87 -8.15 -3.82
CA ASN A 5 0.89 -7.52 -2.95
C ASN A 5 1.45 -6.16 -2.49
N PHE A 6 0.60 -5.34 -1.89
CA PHE A 6 0.97 -3.96 -1.56
C PHE A 6 2.14 -3.90 -0.58
N LYS A 7 2.14 -4.76 0.42
CA LYS A 7 3.24 -4.81 1.39
C LYS A 7 4.57 -5.13 0.71
N HIS A 8 4.59 -6.18 -0.10
CA HIS A 8 5.80 -6.57 -0.83
C HIS A 8 6.22 -5.52 -1.85
N ALA A 9 5.24 -4.82 -2.44
CA ALA A 9 5.53 -3.73 -3.36
C ALA A 9 6.31 -2.62 -2.67
N ILE A 10 5.87 -2.23 -1.47
CA ILE A 10 6.55 -1.21 -0.67
C ILE A 10 7.97 -1.67 -0.31
N GLU A 11 8.10 -2.92 0.12
CA GLU A 11 9.40 -3.49 0.46
C GLU A 11 10.32 -3.56 -0.77
N LYS A 12 9.77 -3.88 -1.91
CA LYS A 12 10.54 -3.95 -3.17
C LYS A 12 11.15 -2.62 -3.54
N LEU A 13 10.50 -1.52 -3.17
CA LEU A 13 11.01 -0.18 -3.42
C LEU A 13 12.04 0.29 -2.39
N GLY A 14 12.39 -0.57 -1.44
CA GLY A 14 13.45 -0.28 -0.47
C GLY A 14 12.97 0.23 0.87
N TYR A 15 11.68 0.20 1.12
CA TYR A 15 11.12 0.64 2.39
C TYR A 15 11.03 -0.53 3.36
N LYS A 16 11.17 -0.22 4.64
CA LYS A 16 10.92 -1.19 5.71
C LYS A 16 9.53 -0.94 6.28
N VAL A 17 8.64 -1.91 6.14
CA VAL A 17 7.27 -1.78 6.64
C VAL A 17 7.28 -1.93 8.16
N GLU A 18 6.86 -0.86 8.85
CA GLU A 18 6.81 -0.81 10.31
C GLU A 18 5.44 -1.22 10.85
N LYS A 19 4.38 -0.91 10.12
CA LYS A 19 3.00 -1.23 10.50
C LYS A 19 2.19 -1.43 9.24
N TYR A 20 1.35 -2.47 9.23
CA TYR A 20 0.50 -2.77 8.08
C TYR A 20 -0.92 -3.05 8.54
N VAL A 21 -1.89 -2.46 7.83
CA VAL A 21 -3.30 -2.57 8.18
C VAL A 21 -4.08 -3.15 7.01
N TYR A 22 -4.84 -4.20 7.28
CA TYR A 22 -5.71 -4.85 6.31
C TYR A 22 -7.14 -4.36 6.52
N GLY A 23 -7.65 -3.56 5.59
CA GLY A 23 -9.04 -3.15 5.61
C GLY A 23 -9.87 -3.99 4.64
N TYR A 24 -11.17 -3.75 4.66
CA TYR A 24 -12.09 -4.46 3.77
C TYR A 24 -11.80 -4.18 2.30
N ASN A 25 -11.57 -2.92 1.97
CA ASN A 25 -11.35 -2.48 0.58
C ASN A 25 -10.12 -1.61 0.46
N PHE A 26 -9.21 -1.71 1.41
CA PHE A 26 -7.99 -0.91 1.40
C PHE A 26 -6.85 -1.62 2.12
N ARG A 27 -5.64 -1.15 1.86
CA ARG A 27 -4.47 -1.49 2.68
C ARG A 27 -3.75 -0.21 3.04
N SER A 28 -3.23 -0.15 4.25
CA SER A 28 -2.43 0.98 4.72
C SER A 28 -1.12 0.47 5.30
N ALA A 29 -0.07 1.26 5.16
CA ALA A 29 1.22 0.89 5.69
C ALA A 29 1.98 2.12 6.16
N PHE A 30 2.70 1.96 7.26
CA PHE A 30 3.74 2.90 7.64
C PHE A 30 5.07 2.23 7.36
N ALA A 31 5.91 2.89 6.61
CA ALA A 31 7.19 2.31 6.22
C ALA A 31 8.29 3.37 6.26
N SER A 32 9.49 2.97 6.59
CA SER A 32 10.62 3.87 6.74
C SER A 32 11.65 3.64 5.65
N LYS A 33 12.29 4.72 5.24
CA LYS A 33 13.41 4.68 4.32
C LYS A 33 14.26 5.93 4.53
N ASP A 34 15.56 5.75 4.65
CA ASP A 34 16.51 6.87 4.82
C ASP A 34 16.12 7.79 5.98
N ASN A 35 15.78 7.19 7.12
CA ASN A 35 15.40 7.91 8.35
C ASN A 35 14.13 8.75 8.21
N GLN A 36 13.33 8.48 7.21
CA GLN A 36 12.04 9.14 7.01
C GLN A 36 10.92 8.12 7.08
N LEU A 37 9.88 8.44 7.85
CA LEU A 37 8.67 7.61 7.93
C LEU A 37 7.68 8.07 6.85
N TRP A 38 7.06 7.09 6.19
CA TRP A 38 6.10 7.33 5.12
C TRP A 38 4.82 6.58 5.41
N TYR A 39 3.70 7.17 5.03
CA TYR A 39 2.40 6.53 5.04
C TYR A 39 1.99 6.18 3.62
N PHE A 40 1.65 4.92 3.42
CA PHE A 40 1.16 4.40 2.13
C PHE A 40 -0.27 3.93 2.29
N HIS A 41 -1.07 4.17 1.29
CA HIS A 41 -2.46 3.74 1.31
C HIS A 41 -2.89 3.35 -0.09
N ILE A 42 -3.60 2.23 -0.21
CA ILE A 42 -4.22 1.81 -1.45
C ILE A 42 -5.69 1.52 -1.17
N GLU A 43 -6.56 2.11 -1.96
CA GLU A 43 -8.01 2.03 -1.81
C GLU A 43 -8.65 1.48 -3.07
N ASP A 44 -9.92 1.09 -2.94
CA ASP A 44 -10.72 0.56 -4.05
C ASP A 44 -10.09 -0.68 -4.69
N LEU A 45 -9.78 -1.67 -3.85
CA LEU A 45 -9.06 -2.87 -4.27
C LEU A 45 -9.79 -3.70 -5.33
N ARG A 46 -11.09 -3.48 -5.52
CA ARG A 46 -11.86 -4.14 -6.57
C ARG A 46 -11.75 -3.44 -7.91
N ASP A 47 -11.16 -2.25 -7.94
CA ASP A 47 -10.98 -1.47 -9.15
C ASP A 47 -9.71 -1.93 -9.88
N GLU A 48 -9.69 -1.82 -11.19
CA GLU A 48 -8.49 -2.11 -11.97
C GLU A 48 -7.39 -1.08 -11.72
N HIS A 49 -7.78 0.12 -11.33
CA HIS A 49 -6.86 1.23 -11.06
C HIS A 49 -7.13 1.82 -9.68
N PRO A 50 -6.75 1.10 -8.61
CA PRO A 50 -6.99 1.62 -7.27
C PRO A 50 -6.19 2.89 -7.00
N PHE A 51 -6.70 3.70 -6.07
CA PHE A 51 -5.99 4.88 -5.63
C PHE A 51 -4.81 4.51 -4.75
N VAL A 52 -3.65 5.05 -5.06
CA VAL A 52 -2.45 4.86 -4.25
C VAL A 52 -1.99 6.22 -3.73
N TYR A 53 -1.80 6.29 -2.42
CA TYR A 53 -1.30 7.51 -1.77
C TYR A 53 0.05 7.23 -1.14
N ARG A 54 0.87 8.25 -1.08
CA ARG A 54 2.11 8.19 -0.33
C ARG A 54 2.41 9.58 0.21
N ARG A 55 2.73 9.67 1.49
CA ARG A 55 3.12 10.94 2.07
C ARG A 55 4.08 10.75 3.24
N LYS A 56 4.86 11.77 3.53
CA LYS A 56 5.73 11.77 4.70
C LYS A 56 4.89 11.97 5.95
N VAL A 57 5.22 11.26 7.02
CA VAL A 57 4.53 11.36 8.30
C VAL A 57 5.55 11.39 9.42
N LYS A 58 5.10 11.76 10.61
CA LYS A 58 5.95 11.87 11.79
C LYS A 58 5.72 10.75 12.82
N SER A 59 4.62 10.02 12.71
CA SER A 59 4.29 8.97 13.65
C SER A 59 3.52 7.84 12.98
N LEU A 60 3.48 6.69 13.63
CA LEU A 60 2.75 5.51 13.18
C LEU A 60 1.24 5.65 13.35
N GLU A 61 0.76 6.79 13.81
CA GLU A 61 -0.66 7.04 14.04
C GLU A 61 -1.20 8.16 13.15
N ASP A 62 -0.38 8.70 12.29
CA ASP A 62 -0.77 9.82 11.43
C ASP A 62 -1.45 9.32 10.17
N TYR A 63 -2.74 9.05 10.30
CA TYR A 63 -3.60 8.61 9.19
C TYR A 63 -4.24 9.77 8.43
N THR A 64 -4.01 11.01 8.86
CA THR A 64 -4.74 12.15 8.33
C THR A 64 -4.20 12.61 6.99
N GLY A 65 -5.13 12.89 6.09
CA GLY A 65 -4.82 13.46 4.80
C GLY A 65 -4.03 12.51 3.91
N GLY A 66 -3.68 13.00 2.81
CA GLY A 66 -2.89 12.28 1.83
C GLY A 66 -3.11 12.95 0.51
N SER A 67 -2.12 12.94 -0.31
CA SER A 67 -2.26 13.38 -1.68
C SER A 67 -2.28 12.17 -2.58
N ASN A 68 -3.08 12.25 -3.61
CA ASN A 68 -3.10 11.25 -4.65
C ASN A 68 -1.71 11.22 -5.28
N ASN A 69 -1.01 10.09 -5.14
CA ASN A 69 0.36 10.01 -5.63
C ASN A 69 0.64 8.59 -6.13
N ASN A 70 0.57 8.42 -7.42
CA ASN A 70 0.74 7.13 -8.08
C ASN A 70 2.21 6.80 -8.38
N ASP A 71 3.15 7.50 -7.79
CA ASP A 71 4.57 7.25 -8.01
C ASP A 71 4.96 5.81 -7.71
N VAL A 72 4.30 5.21 -6.72
CA VAL A 72 4.59 3.83 -6.32
C VAL A 72 4.28 2.87 -7.47
N GLU A 73 3.11 3.01 -8.06
CA GLU A 73 2.71 2.18 -9.20
C GLU A 73 3.62 2.39 -10.39
N LEU A 74 3.87 3.65 -10.73
CA LEU A 74 4.72 3.99 -11.87
C LEU A 74 6.11 3.39 -11.73
N LYS A 75 6.71 3.51 -10.56
CA LYS A 75 8.03 2.94 -10.30
C LYS A 75 8.03 1.43 -10.41
N LEU A 76 6.99 0.78 -9.89
CA LEU A 76 6.87 -0.67 -9.99
C LEU A 76 6.69 -1.12 -11.43
N GLU A 77 5.89 -0.42 -12.21
CA GLU A 77 5.72 -0.72 -13.63
C GLU A 77 7.03 -0.63 -14.39
N GLN A 78 7.84 0.37 -14.09
CA GLN A 78 9.16 0.52 -14.69
C GLN A 78 10.09 -0.65 -14.35
N LEU A 79 9.87 -1.29 -13.21
CA LEU A 79 10.63 -2.46 -12.79
C LEU A 79 9.98 -3.78 -13.23
N GLY A 80 8.86 -3.74 -13.93
CA GLY A 80 8.16 -4.92 -14.40
C GLY A 80 7.23 -5.57 -13.40
N TYR A 81 6.74 -4.82 -12.43
CA TYR A 81 5.83 -5.33 -11.41
C TYR A 81 4.48 -4.63 -11.46
N LYS A 82 3.47 -5.33 -10.98
CA LYS A 82 2.12 -4.79 -10.81
C LYS A 82 1.63 -5.12 -9.42
N ILE A 83 0.97 -4.16 -8.75
CA ILE A 83 0.34 -4.40 -7.45
C ILE A 83 -0.95 -5.17 -7.67
N VAL A 84 -1.10 -6.30 -6.99
CA VAL A 84 -2.34 -7.06 -6.99
C VAL A 84 -2.72 -7.37 -5.56
N GLU A 85 -3.89 -6.87 -5.14
CA GLU A 85 -4.44 -7.12 -3.82
C GLU A 85 -5.84 -7.68 -3.96
N LYS A 86 -6.18 -8.57 -3.04
CA LYS A 86 -7.54 -9.08 -2.95
C LYS A 86 -8.28 -8.32 -1.85
N ARG A 87 -9.47 -7.85 -2.18
CA ARG A 87 -10.33 -7.24 -1.19
C ARG A 87 -10.74 -8.27 -0.14
N LYS A 88 -10.64 -7.90 1.12
CA LYS A 88 -11.12 -8.73 2.21
C LYS A 88 -12.64 -8.80 2.14
N GLN A 89 -13.21 -10.01 2.23
CA GLN A 89 -14.66 -10.17 2.18
C GLN A 89 -15.30 -9.57 3.43
N LYS A 90 -16.45 -8.95 3.23
CA LYS A 90 -17.19 -8.32 4.32
C LYS A 90 -17.57 -9.32 5.41
N TYR A 91 -17.89 -10.55 5.01
CA TYR A 91 -18.23 -11.63 5.92
C TYR A 91 -17.23 -12.76 5.76
N ASP A 92 -16.04 -12.53 6.29
CA ASP A 92 -14.91 -13.42 6.08
C ASP A 92 -14.76 -14.48 7.17
N PHE A 93 -15.81 -14.70 7.93
CA PHE A 93 -15.76 -15.66 9.03
C PHE A 93 -15.75 -17.12 8.57
N ASN A 94 -15.98 -17.37 7.30
CA ASN A 94 -15.92 -18.71 6.73
C ASN A 94 -14.58 -19.01 6.06
N SER A 95 -13.66 -18.08 6.10
CA SER A 95 -12.34 -18.26 5.50
C SER A 95 -11.34 -18.90 6.46
N PHE A 96 -11.82 -19.30 7.56
CA PHE A 96 -11.03 -19.88 8.59
C PHE A 96 -11.11 -21.39 8.56
#